data_fe4af74bc0c1c509b46d7e5396f15fcf
#
_entry.id   fe4af74bc0c1c509b46d7e5396f15fcf
#
_cell.length_a   1.000
_cell.length_b   1.000
_cell.length_c   1.000
_cell.angle_alpha   90.00
_cell.angle_beta   90.00
_cell.angle_gamma   90.00
#
_symmetry.space_group_name_H-M   'P 1'
#
loop_
_entity.id
_entity.type
_entity.pdbx_description
1 polymer ?
#
loop_
_entity_poly.entity_id
_entity_poly.type
_entity_poly.pdbx_seq_one_letter_code
_entity_poly.pdbx_strand_id
1 'polypeptide(L)'
;LPAPATADVVRVETAAQMLDAVRAAMRDAEVLVMAAAVADARPESAAEGKLKKDPTTGRIEALDALRMVPTVDVLADAAASRRPGQVLVGFAAETPSDATALVDLARAKLARKGVDLVVANDVSRDDAGFEAETNEVVVVSAAGASQVSRRGKREIASAVWDSVSAIRRGADPHQIRHDLHGGAR
;
A
#
# COMPACT_ATOMS: atom_id res chain seq x y z
N LEU A 1 3.12 -15.93 -1.56
CA LEU A 1 2.27 -16.57 -0.55
C LEU A 1 1.06 -17.19 -1.24
N PRO A 2 0.58 -18.38 -0.79
CA PRO A 2 -0.66 -18.94 -1.30
C PRO A 2 -1.84 -18.04 -0.95
N ALA A 3 -2.83 -18.00 -1.85
CA ALA A 3 -4.06 -17.25 -1.58
C ALA A 3 -4.83 -17.90 -0.42
N PRO A 4 -5.48 -17.08 0.45
CA PRO A 4 -6.34 -17.63 1.50
C PRO A 4 -7.48 -18.44 0.89
N ALA A 5 -7.77 -19.61 1.49
CA ALA A 5 -8.80 -20.52 0.96
C ALA A 5 -10.24 -19.95 0.97
N THR A 6 -10.45 -18.89 1.73
CA THR A 6 -11.77 -18.22 1.92
C THR A 6 -11.90 -16.92 1.13
N ALA A 7 -10.93 -16.59 0.27
CA ALA A 7 -10.93 -15.35 -0.50
C ALA A 7 -11.15 -15.61 -1.99
N ASP A 8 -11.98 -14.78 -2.61
CA ASP A 8 -12.07 -14.70 -4.07
C ASP A 8 -10.81 -14.03 -4.61
N VAL A 9 -10.13 -14.69 -5.54
CA VAL A 9 -8.85 -14.22 -6.07
C VAL A 9 -9.00 -13.81 -7.52
N VAL A 10 -8.79 -12.54 -7.79
CA VAL A 10 -8.69 -12.00 -9.16
C VAL A 10 -7.22 -11.80 -9.49
N ARG A 11 -6.71 -12.54 -10.48
CA ARG A 11 -5.31 -12.41 -10.95
C ARG A 11 -5.22 -11.30 -11.98
N VAL A 12 -4.25 -10.41 -11.78
CA VAL A 12 -3.97 -9.28 -12.66
C VAL A 12 -2.46 -9.18 -12.91
N GLU A 13 -2.07 -8.70 -14.09
CA GLU A 13 -0.67 -8.56 -14.50
C GLU A 13 -0.27 -7.09 -14.68
N THR A 14 -1.24 -6.22 -14.95
CA THR A 14 -0.99 -4.80 -15.20
C THR A 14 -1.76 -3.90 -14.24
N ALA A 15 -1.28 -2.68 -14.05
CA ALA A 15 -2.00 -1.67 -13.26
C ALA A 15 -3.38 -1.34 -13.84
N ALA A 16 -3.55 -1.39 -15.16
CA ALA A 16 -4.86 -1.20 -15.80
C ALA A 16 -5.83 -2.32 -15.42
N GLN A 17 -5.40 -3.57 -15.50
CA GLN A 17 -6.22 -4.72 -15.06
C GLN A 17 -6.54 -4.65 -13.57
N MET A 18 -5.57 -4.20 -12.73
CA MET A 18 -5.82 -3.97 -11.30
C MET A 18 -6.88 -2.90 -11.09
N LEU A 19 -6.81 -1.79 -11.83
CA LEU A 19 -7.81 -0.72 -11.75
C LEU A 19 -9.22 -1.25 -12.05
N ASP A 20 -9.37 -2.01 -13.15
CA ASP A 20 -10.67 -2.56 -13.55
C ASP A 20 -11.20 -3.55 -12.50
N ALA A 21 -10.34 -4.41 -11.95
CA ALA A 21 -10.69 -5.35 -10.90
C ALA A 21 -11.11 -4.63 -9.60
N VAL A 22 -10.37 -3.58 -9.19
CA VAL A 22 -10.69 -2.77 -8.01
C VAL A 22 -12.01 -2.03 -8.22
N ARG A 23 -12.23 -1.40 -9.37
CA ARG A 23 -13.51 -0.73 -9.69
C ARG A 23 -14.69 -1.70 -9.64
N ALA A 24 -14.52 -2.91 -10.14
CA ALA A 24 -15.56 -3.94 -10.09
C ALA A 24 -15.86 -4.35 -8.64
N ALA A 25 -14.81 -4.65 -7.83
CA ALA A 25 -14.96 -5.06 -6.44
C ALA A 25 -15.54 -3.95 -5.55
N MET A 26 -15.17 -2.68 -5.81
CA MET A 26 -15.65 -1.52 -5.03
C MET A 26 -17.15 -1.25 -5.15
N ARG A 27 -17.85 -1.90 -6.09
CA ARG A 27 -19.31 -1.80 -6.17
C ARG A 27 -20.00 -2.35 -4.92
N ASP A 28 -19.44 -3.39 -4.32
CA ASP A 28 -20.03 -4.11 -3.18
C ASP A 28 -19.15 -4.06 -1.93
N ALA A 29 -17.83 -3.85 -2.09
CA ALA A 29 -16.91 -3.78 -0.97
C ALA A 29 -17.16 -2.55 -0.08
N GLU A 30 -17.05 -2.73 1.22
CA GLU A 30 -17.13 -1.66 2.22
C GLU A 30 -15.75 -1.11 2.60
N VAL A 31 -14.70 -1.89 2.37
CA VAL A 31 -13.31 -1.54 2.71
C VAL A 31 -12.39 -1.90 1.56
N LEU A 32 -11.52 -0.97 1.18
CA LEU A 32 -10.38 -1.23 0.29
C LEU A 32 -9.09 -1.10 1.08
N VAL A 33 -8.26 -2.15 1.06
CA VAL A 33 -6.88 -2.10 1.57
C VAL A 33 -5.92 -2.26 0.39
N MET A 34 -5.29 -1.16 -0.01
CA MET A 34 -4.32 -1.14 -1.09
C MET A 34 -2.91 -1.30 -0.53
N ALA A 35 -2.47 -2.56 -0.40
CA ALA A 35 -1.13 -2.90 0.06
C ALA A 35 -0.12 -3.13 -1.10
N ALA A 36 -0.59 -3.10 -2.34
CA ALA A 36 0.24 -3.34 -3.51
C ALA A 36 1.15 -2.14 -3.82
N ALA A 37 2.42 -2.43 -4.16
CA ALA A 37 3.38 -1.46 -4.68
C ALA A 37 3.22 -1.37 -6.21
N VAL A 38 2.32 -0.52 -6.67
CA VAL A 38 2.14 -0.25 -8.11
C VAL A 38 3.20 0.76 -8.56
N ALA A 39 3.92 0.44 -9.65
CA ALA A 39 4.95 1.34 -10.19
C ALA A 39 4.32 2.65 -10.71
N ASP A 40 4.94 3.80 -10.41
CA ASP A 40 4.45 5.12 -10.81
C ASP A 40 4.55 5.38 -12.33
N ALA A 41 5.44 4.67 -13.02
CA ALA A 41 5.65 4.80 -14.45
C ALA A 41 5.81 3.42 -15.11
N ARG A 42 5.42 3.35 -16.37
CA ARG A 42 5.55 2.16 -17.22
C ARG A 42 6.05 2.53 -18.61
N PRO A 43 6.65 1.60 -19.38
CA PRO A 43 6.89 1.81 -20.79
C PRO A 43 5.59 2.16 -21.53
N GLU A 44 5.68 3.10 -22.48
CA GLU A 44 4.53 3.51 -23.32
C GLU A 44 4.00 2.33 -24.14
N SER A 45 4.92 1.51 -24.66
CA SER A 45 4.63 0.30 -25.42
C SER A 45 5.51 -0.86 -24.95
N ALA A 46 4.98 -2.07 -25.01
CA ALA A 46 5.77 -3.27 -24.83
C ALA A 46 6.59 -3.58 -26.10
N ALA A 47 7.78 -4.11 -25.94
CA ALA A 47 8.56 -4.59 -27.07
C ALA A 47 7.87 -5.83 -27.67
N GLU A 48 7.77 -5.89 -28.99
CA GLU A 48 7.18 -7.05 -29.72
C GLU A 48 8.02 -8.32 -29.63
N GLY A 49 9.24 -8.24 -29.10
CA GLY A 49 10.13 -9.38 -28.98
C GLY A 49 11.22 -9.20 -27.93
N LYS A 50 12.09 -10.20 -27.83
CA LYS A 50 13.22 -10.19 -26.90
C LYS A 50 14.18 -9.05 -27.24
N LEU A 51 14.40 -8.14 -26.30
CA LEU A 51 15.43 -7.11 -26.38
C LEU A 51 16.81 -7.80 -26.34
N LYS A 52 17.61 -7.61 -27.40
CA LYS A 52 18.94 -8.22 -27.52
C LYS A 52 20.01 -7.21 -27.15
N LYS A 53 21.02 -7.70 -26.45
CA LYS A 53 22.28 -6.93 -26.26
C LYS A 53 23.08 -6.94 -27.52
N ASP A 54 23.66 -5.79 -27.86
CA ASP A 54 24.71 -5.72 -28.86
C ASP A 54 25.93 -6.55 -28.40
N PRO A 55 26.43 -7.52 -29.19
CA PRO A 55 27.48 -8.42 -28.75
C PRO A 55 28.83 -7.73 -28.53
N THR A 56 29.05 -6.56 -29.13
CA THR A 56 30.31 -5.81 -29.06
C THR A 56 30.31 -4.81 -27.90
N THR A 57 29.21 -4.08 -27.72
CA THR A 57 29.09 -3.00 -26.73
C THR A 57 28.41 -3.43 -25.47
N GLY A 58 27.67 -4.55 -25.47
CA GLY A 58 26.81 -5.01 -24.38
C GLY A 58 25.55 -4.15 -24.16
N ARG A 59 25.34 -3.11 -24.96
CA ARG A 59 24.16 -2.20 -24.84
C ARG A 59 22.91 -2.83 -25.43
N ILE A 60 21.77 -2.37 -24.94
CA ILE A 60 20.47 -2.66 -25.52
C ILE A 60 19.95 -1.33 -26.09
N GLU A 61 20.19 -1.09 -27.39
CA GLU A 61 19.85 0.19 -28.05
C GLU A 61 18.38 0.58 -27.89
N ALA A 62 17.49 -0.41 -27.84
CA ALA A 62 16.06 -0.16 -27.61
C ALA A 62 15.74 0.53 -26.27
N LEU A 63 16.66 0.46 -25.29
CA LEU A 63 16.49 1.18 -24.00
C LEU A 63 16.84 2.66 -24.11
N ASP A 64 17.64 3.06 -25.08
CA ASP A 64 18.02 4.47 -25.29
C ASP A 64 16.81 5.32 -25.77
N ALA A 65 15.84 4.68 -26.42
CA ALA A 65 14.61 5.28 -26.90
C ALA A 65 13.37 4.91 -26.05
N LEU A 66 13.59 4.33 -24.85
CA LEU A 66 12.50 3.88 -24.02
C LEU A 66 11.70 5.08 -23.47
N ARG A 67 10.49 5.24 -23.96
CA ARG A 67 9.57 6.26 -23.47
C ARG A 67 8.76 5.72 -22.30
N MET A 68 8.85 6.43 -21.17
CA MET A 68 8.06 6.13 -19.98
C MET A 68 6.84 7.04 -19.91
N VAL A 69 5.71 6.47 -19.49
CA VAL A 69 4.46 7.19 -19.26
C VAL A 69 3.96 6.92 -17.84
N PRO A 70 3.22 7.84 -17.22
CA PRO A 70 2.63 7.61 -15.90
C PRO A 70 1.74 6.37 -15.88
N THR A 71 1.81 5.62 -14.79
CA THR A 71 0.87 4.53 -14.51
C THR A 71 -0.38 5.11 -13.85
N VAL A 72 -1.52 4.48 -14.06
CA VAL A 72 -2.75 4.88 -13.39
C VAL A 72 -2.64 4.73 -11.87
N ASP A 73 -3.09 5.73 -11.14
CA ASP A 73 -3.14 5.72 -9.67
C ASP A 73 -4.44 5.06 -9.20
N VAL A 74 -4.37 3.74 -8.99
CA VAL A 74 -5.53 2.92 -8.60
C VAL A 74 -6.16 3.39 -7.30
N LEU A 75 -5.36 3.79 -6.31
CA LEU A 75 -5.88 4.22 -5.01
C LEU A 75 -6.55 5.59 -5.09
N ALA A 76 -5.97 6.53 -5.83
CA ALA A 76 -6.58 7.85 -6.04
C ALA A 76 -7.88 7.74 -6.86
N ASP A 77 -7.93 6.87 -7.87
CA ASP A 77 -9.14 6.59 -8.65
C ASP A 77 -10.25 6.00 -7.76
N ALA A 78 -9.90 5.02 -6.92
CA ALA A 78 -10.85 4.43 -5.97
C ALA A 78 -11.37 5.49 -4.98
N ALA A 79 -10.52 6.39 -4.49
CA ALA A 79 -10.92 7.46 -3.58
C ALA A 79 -11.86 8.47 -4.25
N ALA A 80 -11.61 8.81 -5.51
CA ALA A 80 -12.46 9.73 -6.28
C ALA A 80 -13.86 9.15 -6.60
N SER A 81 -13.96 7.83 -6.71
CA SER A 81 -15.20 7.12 -7.10
C SER A 81 -15.90 6.40 -5.94
N ARG A 82 -15.39 6.51 -4.70
CA ARG A 82 -15.94 5.80 -3.55
C ARG A 82 -17.36 6.23 -3.20
N ARG A 83 -18.14 5.30 -2.68
CA ARG A 83 -19.46 5.54 -2.13
C ARG A 83 -19.34 6.02 -0.66
N PRO A 84 -20.32 6.78 -0.15
CA PRO A 84 -20.38 7.13 1.26
C PRO A 84 -20.29 5.88 2.16
N GLY A 85 -19.50 5.95 3.23
CA GLY A 85 -19.32 4.86 4.19
C GLY A 85 -18.25 3.82 3.82
N GLN A 86 -17.68 3.88 2.63
CA GLN A 86 -16.52 3.06 2.28
C GLN A 86 -15.25 3.59 2.94
N VAL A 87 -14.43 2.68 3.50
CA VAL A 87 -13.14 3.00 4.13
C VAL A 87 -12.00 2.57 3.21
N LEU A 88 -11.10 3.50 2.92
CA LEU A 88 -9.95 3.26 2.07
C LEU A 88 -8.64 3.37 2.85
N VAL A 89 -7.81 2.35 2.73
CA VAL A 89 -6.49 2.25 3.38
C VAL A 89 -5.41 2.16 2.33
N GLY A 90 -4.44 3.07 2.37
CA GLY A 90 -3.23 3.01 1.55
C GLY A 90 -2.01 2.59 2.36
N PHE A 91 -1.05 1.95 1.70
CA PHE A 91 0.25 1.65 2.28
C PHE A 91 1.32 2.59 1.71
N ALA A 92 2.33 2.89 2.53
CA ALA A 92 3.47 3.72 2.17
C ALA A 92 4.76 3.07 2.69
N ALA A 93 5.63 2.66 1.76
CA ALA A 93 7.00 2.28 2.05
C ALA A 93 7.88 3.51 1.78
N GLU A 94 8.45 4.09 2.83
CA GLU A 94 9.16 5.37 2.75
C GLU A 94 10.58 5.23 3.29
N THR A 95 11.45 6.19 2.94
CA THR A 95 12.82 6.30 3.46
C THR A 95 12.98 7.64 4.19
N PRO A 96 12.37 7.78 5.38
CA PRO A 96 12.37 9.04 6.11
C PRO A 96 13.73 9.32 6.77
N SER A 97 13.99 10.58 7.10
CA SER A 97 15.16 10.96 7.91
C SER A 97 15.01 10.56 9.37
N ASP A 98 13.77 10.53 9.88
CA ASP A 98 13.41 10.19 11.25
C ASP A 98 11.92 9.80 11.36
N ALA A 99 11.50 9.43 12.57
CA ALA A 99 10.12 9.01 12.82
C ALA A 99 9.08 10.13 12.56
N THR A 100 9.43 11.40 12.80
CA THR A 100 8.54 12.53 12.55
C THR A 100 8.33 12.71 11.03
N ALA A 101 9.41 12.62 10.26
CA ALA A 101 9.36 12.69 8.80
C ALA A 101 8.47 11.56 8.22
N LEU A 102 8.50 10.35 8.79
CA LEU A 102 7.62 9.25 8.37
C LEU A 102 6.14 9.61 8.54
N VAL A 103 5.77 10.18 9.67
CA VAL A 103 4.39 10.65 9.94
C VAL A 103 3.98 11.72 8.95
N ASP A 104 4.87 12.69 8.66
CA ASP A 104 4.56 13.79 7.74
C ASP A 104 4.42 13.31 6.29
N LEU A 105 5.27 12.38 5.84
CA LEU A 105 5.13 11.72 4.54
C LEU A 105 3.79 10.97 4.44
N ALA A 106 3.41 10.24 5.49
CA ALA A 106 2.14 9.53 5.53
C ALA A 106 0.93 10.48 5.52
N ARG A 107 0.99 11.61 6.23
CA ARG A 107 -0.04 12.66 6.20
C ARG A 107 -0.19 13.29 4.82
N ALA A 108 0.94 13.61 4.17
CA ALA A 108 0.93 14.13 2.82
C ALA A 108 0.30 13.15 1.83
N LYS A 109 0.59 11.84 1.98
CA LYS A 109 -0.01 10.78 1.16
C LYS A 109 -1.51 10.64 1.45
N LEU A 110 -1.93 10.67 2.72
CA LEU A 110 -3.33 10.63 3.12
C LEU A 110 -4.13 11.73 2.41
N ALA A 111 -3.67 12.97 2.51
CA ALA A 111 -4.32 14.13 1.90
C ALA A 111 -4.32 14.05 0.37
N ARG A 112 -3.18 13.71 -0.25
CA ARG A 112 -3.04 13.61 -1.70
C ARG A 112 -3.92 12.52 -2.31
N LYS A 113 -4.06 11.37 -1.63
CA LYS A 113 -4.84 10.23 -2.12
C LYS A 113 -6.32 10.30 -1.74
N GLY A 114 -6.70 11.13 -0.77
CA GLY A 114 -8.07 11.24 -0.29
C GLY A 114 -8.59 9.97 0.40
N VAL A 115 -7.71 9.25 1.10
CA VAL A 115 -8.03 8.00 1.81
C VAL A 115 -8.25 8.24 3.31
N ASP A 116 -8.78 7.25 4.01
CA ASP A 116 -9.12 7.37 5.44
C ASP A 116 -7.96 6.99 6.34
N LEU A 117 -7.14 6.04 5.90
CA LEU A 117 -5.93 5.58 6.59
C LEU A 117 -4.73 5.48 5.65
N VAL A 118 -3.56 5.81 6.15
CA VAL A 118 -2.27 5.42 5.56
C VAL A 118 -1.48 4.63 6.59
N VAL A 119 -1.02 3.46 6.19
CA VAL A 119 -0.11 2.60 6.96
C VAL A 119 1.28 2.79 6.36
N ALA A 120 2.16 3.47 7.08
CA ALA A 120 3.51 3.78 6.61
C ALA A 120 4.57 2.99 7.39
N ASN A 121 5.57 2.50 6.68
CA ASN A 121 6.75 1.88 7.27
C ASN A 121 8.03 2.47 6.66
N ASP A 122 9.07 2.51 7.48
CA ASP A 122 10.42 2.85 7.05
C ASP A 122 11.08 1.61 6.44
N VAL A 123 11.45 1.70 5.16
CA VAL A 123 12.13 0.63 4.42
C VAL A 123 13.62 0.90 4.22
N SER A 124 14.16 1.98 4.81
CA SER A 124 15.60 2.26 4.79
C SER A 124 16.40 1.35 5.74
N ARG A 125 15.72 0.64 6.64
CA ARG A 125 16.33 -0.23 7.65
C ARG A 125 16.45 -1.65 7.11
N ASP A 126 17.63 -2.26 7.27
CA ASP A 126 17.92 -3.63 6.80
C ASP A 126 17.03 -4.70 7.45
N ASP A 127 16.44 -4.41 8.62
CA ASP A 127 15.59 -5.31 9.40
C ASP A 127 14.09 -5.07 9.19
N ALA A 128 13.72 -4.19 8.26
CA ALA A 128 12.34 -3.87 7.90
C ALA A 128 12.16 -3.96 6.38
N GLY A 129 11.03 -4.45 5.93
CA GLY A 129 10.73 -4.50 4.49
C GLY A 129 9.94 -5.73 4.05
N PHE A 130 9.97 -5.99 2.74
CA PHE A 130 9.10 -7.00 2.12
C PHE A 130 9.42 -8.43 2.55
N GLU A 131 10.68 -8.77 2.81
CA GLU A 131 11.13 -10.12 3.16
C GLU A 131 11.19 -10.39 4.68
N ALA A 132 11.13 -9.36 5.53
CA ALA A 132 11.13 -9.52 6.98
C ALA A 132 9.81 -10.14 7.47
N GLU A 133 9.88 -11.02 8.48
CA GLU A 133 8.68 -11.61 9.12
C GLU A 133 7.96 -10.61 10.05
N THR A 134 8.71 -9.65 10.57
CA THR A 134 8.20 -8.58 11.43
C THR A 134 8.15 -7.25 10.69
N ASN A 135 7.36 -6.32 11.19
CA ASN A 135 7.34 -4.94 10.73
C ASN A 135 7.01 -3.98 11.89
N GLU A 136 7.34 -2.72 11.67
CA GLU A 136 6.94 -1.59 12.49
C GLU A 136 6.26 -0.58 11.58
N VAL A 137 5.10 -0.06 11.97
CA VAL A 137 4.34 0.85 11.12
C VAL A 137 3.79 2.03 11.92
N VAL A 138 3.54 3.12 11.21
CA VAL A 138 2.72 4.22 11.71
C VAL A 138 1.39 4.19 10.95
N VAL A 139 0.30 4.21 11.70
CA VAL A 139 -1.06 4.35 11.15
C VAL A 139 -1.47 5.80 11.27
N VAL A 140 -1.82 6.44 10.16
CA VAL A 140 -2.16 7.86 10.09
C VAL A 140 -3.57 8.02 9.53
N SER A 141 -4.38 8.86 10.19
CA SER A 141 -5.71 9.28 9.74
C SER A 141 -5.87 10.80 9.87
N ALA A 142 -7.01 11.34 9.51
CA ALA A 142 -7.36 12.74 9.77
C ALA A 142 -7.41 13.07 11.27
N ALA A 143 -7.70 12.10 12.15
CA ALA A 143 -7.75 12.30 13.60
C ALA A 143 -6.37 12.34 14.27
N GLY A 144 -5.33 11.75 13.64
CA GLY A 144 -3.99 11.70 14.23
C GLY A 144 -3.09 10.62 13.65
N ALA A 145 -2.11 10.20 14.46
CA ALA A 145 -1.18 9.14 14.13
C ALA A 145 -0.91 8.25 15.36
N SER A 146 -0.76 6.97 15.14
CA SER A 146 -0.37 5.99 16.16
C SER A 146 0.72 5.07 15.65
N GLN A 147 1.69 4.76 16.51
CA GLN A 147 2.76 3.83 16.19
C GLN A 147 2.34 2.42 16.61
N VAL A 148 2.51 1.46 15.71
CA VAL A 148 2.41 0.04 15.98
C VAL A 148 3.84 -0.51 16.02
N SER A 149 4.35 -0.72 17.23
CA SER A 149 5.71 -1.21 17.47
C SER A 149 5.97 -2.53 16.74
N ARG A 150 7.24 -2.86 16.54
CA ARG A 150 7.69 -4.06 15.85
C ARG A 150 6.99 -5.32 16.35
N ARG A 151 6.33 -6.03 15.44
CA ARG A 151 5.66 -7.31 15.67
C ARG A 151 5.48 -8.09 14.39
N GLY A 152 4.95 -9.29 14.48
CA GLY A 152 4.63 -10.12 13.31
C GLY A 152 3.65 -9.47 12.36
N LYS A 153 3.78 -9.70 11.06
CA LYS A 153 2.90 -9.08 10.03
C LYS A 153 1.41 -9.36 10.25
N ARG A 154 1.07 -10.51 10.87
CA ARG A 154 -0.32 -10.81 11.22
C ARG A 154 -0.86 -9.88 12.31
N GLU A 155 -0.05 -9.58 13.33
CA GLU A 155 -0.42 -8.66 14.41
C GLU A 155 -0.53 -7.21 13.90
N ILE A 156 0.37 -6.82 12.97
CA ILE A 156 0.24 -5.53 12.27
C ILE A 156 -1.09 -5.47 11.49
N ALA A 157 -1.43 -6.52 10.76
CA ALA A 157 -2.70 -6.58 10.02
C ALA A 157 -3.91 -6.47 10.96
N SER A 158 -3.87 -7.11 12.14
CA SER A 158 -4.92 -6.98 13.16
C SER A 158 -5.04 -5.54 13.64
N ALA A 159 -3.92 -4.86 13.95
CA ALA A 159 -3.94 -3.46 14.38
C ALA A 159 -4.53 -2.52 13.31
N VAL A 160 -4.19 -2.75 12.05
CA VAL A 160 -4.79 -1.99 10.93
C VAL A 160 -6.30 -2.24 10.84
N TRP A 161 -6.73 -3.50 11.00
CA TRP A 161 -8.13 -3.88 10.96
C TRP A 161 -8.95 -3.30 12.13
N ASP A 162 -8.34 -3.17 13.31
CA ASP A 162 -8.93 -2.50 14.47
C ASP A 162 -9.19 -1.02 14.18
N SER A 163 -8.21 -0.34 13.53
CA SER A 163 -8.36 1.06 13.11
C SER A 163 -9.46 1.24 12.06
N VAL A 164 -9.53 0.35 11.06
CA VAL A 164 -10.62 0.33 10.06
C VAL A 164 -11.98 0.14 10.74
N SER A 165 -12.05 -0.79 11.68
CA SER A 165 -13.28 -1.08 12.44
C SER A 165 -13.72 0.11 13.29
N ALA A 166 -12.78 0.88 13.87
CA ALA A 166 -13.09 2.08 14.62
C ALA A 166 -13.70 3.16 13.70
N ILE A 167 -13.08 3.43 12.54
CA ILE A 167 -13.61 4.39 11.57
C ILE A 167 -15.02 4.01 11.13
N ARG A 168 -15.28 2.74 10.84
CA ARG A 168 -16.62 2.26 10.44
C ARG A 168 -17.68 2.46 11.52
N ARG A 169 -17.28 2.48 12.79
CA ARG A 169 -18.17 2.80 13.92
C ARG A 169 -18.26 4.30 14.23
N GLY A 170 -17.58 5.16 13.47
CA GLY A 170 -17.49 6.60 13.75
C GLY A 170 -16.64 6.93 14.99
N ALA A 171 -15.74 6.02 15.40
CA ALA A 171 -14.82 6.18 16.52
C ALA A 171 -13.43 6.60 16.05
N ASP A 172 -12.64 7.18 16.96
CA ASP A 172 -11.25 7.54 16.70
C ASP A 172 -10.38 6.28 16.56
N PRO A 173 -9.74 6.07 15.40
CA PRO A 173 -8.90 4.90 15.15
C PRO A 173 -7.63 4.84 16.00
N HIS A 174 -7.26 5.91 16.70
CA HIS A 174 -6.04 6.01 17.52
C HIS A 174 -6.28 5.80 19.02
N GLN A 175 -7.54 5.71 19.45
CA GLN A 175 -7.90 5.42 20.86
C GLN A 175 -7.90 3.93 21.19
N ILE A 176 -7.62 3.07 20.24
CA ILE A 176 -7.53 1.63 20.44
C ILE A 176 -6.18 1.36 21.14
N ARG A 177 -6.26 1.07 22.47
CA ARG A 177 -5.10 0.58 23.21
C ARG A 177 -4.78 -0.83 22.69
N HIS A 178 -3.66 -0.96 21.99
CA HIS A 178 -3.07 -2.26 21.68
C HIS A 178 -2.37 -2.82 22.92
N ASP A 179 -3.10 -2.91 24.05
CA ASP A 179 -2.62 -3.52 25.28
C ASP A 179 -2.58 -5.05 25.12
N LEU A 180 -1.59 -5.51 24.33
CA LEU A 180 -1.16 -6.90 24.39
C LEU A 180 0.10 -7.00 25.29
N HIS A 181 -0.05 -6.60 26.54
CA HIS A 181 0.79 -7.13 27.60
C HIS A 181 0.17 -8.46 28.00
N GLY A 182 0.50 -9.51 27.27
CA GLY A 182 0.38 -10.89 27.75
C GLY A 182 1.20 -11.00 29.04
N GLY A 183 0.50 -10.90 30.18
CA GLY A 183 1.12 -11.10 31.47
C GLY A 183 1.69 -12.51 31.52
N ALA A 184 3.01 -12.58 31.64
CA ALA A 184 3.67 -13.76 32.18
C ALA A 184 3.20 -13.96 33.63
N ARG A 185 2.60 -15.09 33.91
CA ARG A 185 2.63 -15.77 35.21
C ARG A 185 3.00 -17.21 34.99
#